data_40b68474f29d8f5d6d91bd7f06e966b2
#
_entry.id   40b68474f29d8f5d6d91bd7f06e966b2
#
_cell.length_a   1.000
_cell.length_b   1.000
_cell.length_c   1.000
_cell.angle_alpha   90.00
_cell.angle_beta   90.00
_cell.angle_gamma   90.00
#
_symmetry.space_group_name_H-M   'P 1'
#
loop_
_entity.id
_entity.type
_entity.pdbx_description
1 polymer ?
#
loop_
_entity_poly.entity_id
_entity_poly.type
_entity_poly.pdbx_seq_one_letter_code
_entity_poly.pdbx_strand_id
1 'polypeptide(L)'
;ISTENILGAGYTEDDGYFDGTMISNTYMKKAQKNGVTVKTGVKVTDVKVVDNKVKGLTTDDGAEYEFDVVVDCTGPWSKITGDMVGLNVPIWHTKAEAFFLCPPGKKLDYTFPVLKYPEFYALRAGDNIFICKSHLSMDLNNPMHAGQWDPDKLPATGGTDDYFIDFLLDQLDAKVPGIVDSGLVSSWLSYRAEP
;
A
#
# COMPACT_ATOMS: atom_id res chain seq x y z
N ILE A 1 -6.45 -13.68 22.48
CA ILE A 1 -7.13 -12.51 21.89
C ILE A 1 -8.25 -12.09 22.82
N SER A 2 -8.26 -10.81 23.21
CA SER A 2 -9.35 -10.25 24.01
C SER A 2 -10.64 -10.17 23.17
N THR A 3 -11.75 -10.56 23.77
CA THR A 3 -13.10 -10.46 23.18
C THR A 3 -13.92 -9.32 23.78
N GLU A 4 -13.32 -8.48 24.59
CA GLU A 4 -13.99 -7.35 25.22
C GLU A 4 -14.50 -6.38 24.15
N ASN A 5 -15.78 -5.99 24.30
CA ASN A 5 -16.50 -5.12 23.36
C ASN A 5 -16.63 -5.67 21.92
N ILE A 6 -16.50 -6.98 21.73
CA ILE A 6 -16.70 -7.64 20.43
C ILE A 6 -18.05 -8.35 20.45
N LEU A 7 -18.93 -7.98 19.51
CA LEU A 7 -20.24 -8.60 19.36
C LEU A 7 -20.17 -9.90 18.53
N GLY A 8 -19.17 -10.03 17.68
CA GLY A 8 -18.96 -11.20 16.82
C GLY A 8 -17.77 -10.99 15.90
N ALA A 9 -17.31 -12.08 15.29
CA ALA A 9 -16.22 -12.07 14.32
C ALA A 9 -16.53 -13.04 13.18
N GLY A 10 -16.10 -12.69 11.96
CA GLY A 10 -16.01 -13.62 10.85
C GLY A 10 -14.63 -14.30 10.86
N TYR A 11 -14.62 -15.60 10.65
CA TYR A 11 -13.38 -16.38 10.53
C TYR A 11 -13.43 -17.24 9.27
N THR A 12 -12.32 -17.25 8.51
CA THR A 12 -12.16 -18.05 7.31
C THR A 12 -10.87 -18.84 7.43
N GLU A 13 -10.93 -20.16 7.36
CA GLU A 13 -9.78 -21.04 7.48
C GLU A 13 -8.92 -21.06 6.19
N ASP A 14 -9.58 -20.87 5.05
CA ASP A 14 -8.95 -20.97 3.72
C ASP A 14 -8.32 -19.64 3.25
N ASP A 15 -8.45 -18.57 4.03
CA ASP A 15 -7.82 -17.30 3.75
C ASP A 15 -6.34 -17.32 4.12
N GLY A 16 -5.59 -16.44 3.48
CA GLY A 16 -4.16 -16.28 3.71
C GLY A 16 -3.66 -14.90 3.32
N TYR A 17 -2.37 -14.73 3.44
CA TYR A 17 -1.67 -13.55 2.97
C TYR A 17 -0.50 -13.94 2.07
N PHE A 18 -0.08 -13.03 1.24
CA PHE A 18 1.04 -13.24 0.34
C PHE A 18 1.93 -11.99 0.27
N ASP A 19 3.16 -12.20 -0.12
CA ASP A 19 4.09 -11.13 -0.44
C ASP A 19 3.74 -10.55 -1.83
N GLY A 20 3.27 -9.30 -1.84
CA GLY A 20 2.89 -8.59 -3.07
C GLY A 20 4.06 -8.44 -4.05
N THR A 21 5.27 -8.26 -3.54
CA THR A 21 6.49 -8.16 -4.35
C THR A 21 6.81 -9.49 -5.04
N MET A 22 6.69 -10.61 -4.33
CA MET A 22 6.88 -11.94 -4.93
C MET A 22 5.88 -12.21 -6.04
N ILE A 23 4.61 -11.90 -5.83
CA ILE A 23 3.57 -12.10 -6.84
C ILE A 23 3.85 -11.20 -8.06
N SER A 24 4.09 -9.92 -7.86
CA SER A 24 4.38 -8.97 -8.95
C SER A 24 5.58 -9.42 -9.78
N ASN A 25 6.67 -9.81 -9.13
CA ASN A 25 7.87 -10.33 -9.81
C ASN A 25 7.58 -11.63 -10.58
N THR A 26 6.72 -12.50 -10.04
CA THR A 26 6.34 -13.75 -10.71
C THR A 26 5.53 -13.49 -11.96
N TYR A 27 4.55 -12.58 -11.89
CA TYR A 27 3.77 -12.17 -13.07
C TYR A 27 4.66 -11.50 -14.12
N MET A 28 5.55 -10.60 -13.71
CA MET A 28 6.50 -9.93 -14.60
C MET A 28 7.38 -10.94 -15.35
N LYS A 29 7.98 -11.90 -14.64
CA LYS A 29 8.79 -12.96 -15.26
C LYS A 29 7.97 -13.81 -16.24
N LYS A 30 6.72 -14.13 -15.90
CA LYS A 30 5.84 -14.88 -16.78
C LYS A 30 5.45 -14.08 -18.04
N ALA A 31 5.18 -12.78 -17.88
CA ALA A 31 4.90 -11.88 -19.00
C ALA A 31 6.11 -11.81 -19.96
N GLN A 32 7.32 -11.65 -19.43
CA GLN A 32 8.54 -11.65 -20.25
C GLN A 32 8.73 -12.96 -21.03
N LYS A 33 8.46 -14.10 -20.40
CA LYS A 33 8.49 -15.41 -21.10
C LYS A 33 7.48 -15.50 -22.24
N ASN A 34 6.39 -14.74 -22.17
CA ASN A 34 5.37 -14.64 -23.21
C ASN A 34 5.64 -13.52 -24.23
N GLY A 35 6.86 -12.97 -24.26
CA GLY A 35 7.28 -11.97 -25.23
C GLY A 35 7.00 -10.51 -24.84
N VAL A 36 6.56 -10.24 -23.60
CA VAL A 36 6.35 -8.86 -23.13
C VAL A 36 7.69 -8.21 -22.83
N THR A 37 7.90 -7.02 -23.38
CA THR A 37 9.04 -6.17 -23.01
C THR A 37 8.70 -5.42 -21.73
N VAL A 38 9.50 -5.62 -20.70
CA VAL A 38 9.40 -4.89 -19.41
C VAL A 38 10.52 -3.87 -19.32
N LYS A 39 10.17 -2.62 -19.07
CA LYS A 39 11.11 -1.53 -18.82
C LYS A 39 10.88 -0.99 -17.40
N THR A 40 11.92 -0.98 -16.60
CA THR A 40 11.91 -0.41 -15.25
C THR A 40 12.78 0.86 -15.20
N GLY A 41 12.51 1.74 -14.24
CA GLY A 41 13.24 3.01 -14.12
C GLY A 41 12.88 4.01 -15.23
N VAL A 42 11.71 3.86 -15.85
CA VAL A 42 11.22 4.73 -16.93
C VAL A 42 9.91 5.37 -16.48
N LYS A 43 9.84 6.69 -16.54
CA LYS A 43 8.63 7.46 -16.21
C LYS A 43 7.93 7.89 -17.49
N VAL A 44 6.65 7.58 -17.63
CA VAL A 44 5.81 8.14 -18.71
C VAL A 44 5.52 9.59 -18.38
N THR A 45 5.80 10.48 -19.31
CA THR A 45 5.63 11.94 -19.16
C THR A 45 4.50 12.49 -19.98
N ASP A 46 4.09 11.79 -21.04
CA ASP A 46 2.95 12.19 -21.89
C ASP A 46 2.33 10.99 -22.59
N VAL A 47 1.04 11.08 -22.90
CA VAL A 47 0.30 10.12 -23.73
C VAL A 47 -0.20 10.85 -24.98
N LYS A 48 0.30 10.49 -26.12
CA LYS A 48 -0.02 11.11 -27.41
C LYS A 48 -1.44 10.74 -27.87
N VAL A 49 -2.31 11.73 -27.98
CA VAL A 49 -3.68 11.57 -28.47
C VAL A 49 -3.88 12.40 -29.72
N VAL A 50 -4.38 11.78 -30.79
CA VAL A 50 -4.72 12.44 -32.06
C VAL A 50 -6.12 11.98 -32.47
N ASP A 51 -7.01 12.91 -32.78
CA ASP A 51 -8.40 12.64 -33.17
C ASP A 51 -9.12 11.70 -32.17
N ASN A 52 -8.97 11.96 -30.88
CA ASN A 52 -9.51 11.16 -29.76
C ASN A 52 -9.03 9.71 -29.75
N LYS A 53 -7.89 9.41 -30.32
CA LYS A 53 -7.27 8.08 -30.32
C LYS A 53 -5.87 8.17 -29.76
N VAL A 54 -5.54 7.24 -28.87
CA VAL A 54 -4.17 7.05 -28.42
C VAL A 54 -3.30 6.63 -29.61
N LYS A 55 -2.13 7.22 -29.71
CA LYS A 55 -1.12 6.95 -30.73
C LYS A 55 0.22 6.52 -30.15
N GLY A 56 0.44 6.72 -28.87
CA GLY A 56 1.68 6.36 -28.24
C GLY A 56 1.88 7.08 -26.91
N LEU A 57 3.10 7.05 -26.42
CA LEU A 57 3.52 7.73 -25.21
C LEU A 57 4.96 8.24 -25.32
N THR A 58 5.30 9.19 -24.46
CA THR A 58 6.65 9.73 -24.29
C THR A 58 7.15 9.42 -22.89
N THR A 59 8.44 9.19 -22.75
CA THR A 59 9.10 8.87 -21.47
C THR A 59 10.08 9.97 -21.07
N ASP A 60 10.51 9.97 -19.82
CA ASP A 60 11.38 10.99 -19.21
C ASP A 60 12.79 11.07 -19.84
N ASP A 61 13.24 10.00 -20.49
CA ASP A 61 14.46 9.98 -21.29
C ASP A 61 14.27 10.54 -22.71
N GLY A 62 13.07 11.03 -23.03
CA GLY A 62 12.70 11.59 -24.34
C GLY A 62 12.41 10.54 -25.41
N ALA A 63 12.33 9.27 -25.06
CA ALA A 63 11.95 8.24 -26.03
C ALA A 63 10.44 8.30 -26.30
N GLU A 64 10.08 8.10 -27.59
CA GLU A 64 8.69 8.00 -28.03
C GLU A 64 8.37 6.56 -28.45
N TYR A 65 7.18 6.11 -28.09
CA TYR A 65 6.67 4.79 -28.42
C TYR A 65 5.31 4.91 -29.09
N GLU A 66 5.09 4.16 -30.15
CA GLU A 66 3.81 4.09 -30.84
C GLU A 66 2.99 2.91 -30.34
N PHE A 67 1.77 3.16 -29.90
CA PHE A 67 0.82 2.17 -29.43
C PHE A 67 -0.62 2.56 -29.82
N ASP A 68 -1.43 1.58 -30.17
CA ASP A 68 -2.87 1.78 -30.42
C ASP A 68 -3.70 1.75 -29.13
N VAL A 69 -3.18 1.16 -28.07
CA VAL A 69 -3.85 1.01 -26.78
C VAL A 69 -2.84 1.23 -25.65
N VAL A 70 -3.22 2.05 -24.69
CA VAL A 70 -2.51 2.23 -23.41
C VAL A 70 -3.42 1.80 -22.27
N VAL A 71 -2.90 0.98 -21.37
CA VAL A 71 -3.61 0.55 -20.16
C VAL A 71 -2.93 1.19 -18.95
N ASP A 72 -3.67 2.04 -18.25
CA ASP A 72 -3.21 2.67 -17.03
C ASP A 72 -3.40 1.73 -15.83
N CYS A 73 -2.30 1.33 -15.21
CA CYS A 73 -2.24 0.57 -13.96
C CYS A 73 -1.36 1.28 -12.93
N THR A 74 -1.30 2.61 -12.97
CA THR A 74 -0.39 3.41 -12.15
C THR A 74 -0.88 3.63 -10.71
N GLY A 75 -2.04 3.08 -10.33
CA GLY A 75 -2.56 3.14 -8.96
C GLY A 75 -2.74 4.57 -8.48
N PRO A 76 -2.05 5.02 -7.41
CA PRO A 76 -2.17 6.39 -6.91
C PRO A 76 -1.79 7.48 -7.93
N TRP A 77 -1.00 7.16 -8.95
CA TRP A 77 -0.61 8.09 -10.02
C TRP A 77 -1.61 8.17 -11.19
N SER A 78 -2.70 7.37 -11.17
CA SER A 78 -3.68 7.33 -12.26
C SER A 78 -4.35 8.68 -12.53
N LYS A 79 -4.44 9.56 -11.53
CA LYS A 79 -4.92 10.93 -11.76
C LYS A 79 -3.99 11.70 -12.71
N ILE A 80 -2.67 11.58 -12.52
CA ILE A 80 -1.67 12.23 -13.38
C ILE A 80 -1.75 11.67 -14.80
N THR A 81 -1.85 10.34 -14.92
CA THR A 81 -1.99 9.69 -16.24
C THR A 81 -3.30 10.08 -16.92
N GLY A 82 -4.39 10.16 -16.16
CA GLY A 82 -5.68 10.65 -16.66
C GLY A 82 -5.61 12.09 -17.21
N ASP A 83 -4.96 12.97 -16.46
CA ASP A 83 -4.78 14.37 -16.86
C ASP A 83 -4.01 14.51 -18.19
N MET A 84 -3.06 13.60 -18.50
CA MET A 84 -2.33 13.58 -19.79
C MET A 84 -3.25 13.35 -21.00
N VAL A 85 -4.39 12.71 -20.80
CA VAL A 85 -5.39 12.45 -21.86
C VAL A 85 -6.70 13.22 -21.68
N GLY A 86 -6.73 14.17 -20.75
CA GLY A 86 -7.90 15.01 -20.48
C GLY A 86 -9.03 14.29 -19.73
N LEU A 87 -8.73 13.19 -19.04
CA LEU A 87 -9.67 12.44 -18.22
C LEU A 87 -9.52 12.82 -16.75
N ASN A 88 -10.62 13.20 -16.10
CA ASN A 88 -10.65 13.33 -14.65
C ASN A 88 -10.87 11.96 -14.00
N VAL A 89 -9.84 11.41 -13.35
CA VAL A 89 -9.93 10.17 -12.59
C VAL A 89 -10.29 10.52 -11.13
N PRO A 90 -11.50 10.17 -10.67
CA PRO A 90 -11.99 10.61 -9.35
C PRO A 90 -11.45 9.70 -8.24
N ILE A 91 -10.18 9.84 -7.92
CA ILE A 91 -9.51 9.13 -6.82
C ILE A 91 -8.99 10.10 -5.78
N TRP A 92 -9.00 9.66 -4.53
CA TRP A 92 -8.32 10.32 -3.42
C TRP A 92 -7.08 9.53 -3.05
N HIS A 93 -6.19 10.17 -2.32
CA HIS A 93 -4.99 9.52 -1.83
C HIS A 93 -5.06 9.43 -0.32
N THR A 94 -4.92 8.21 0.20
CA THR A 94 -4.81 7.98 1.64
C THR A 94 -3.42 7.49 1.97
N LYS A 95 -2.83 8.09 3.00
CA LYS A 95 -1.57 7.66 3.57
C LYS A 95 -1.82 6.33 4.31
N ALA A 96 -1.06 5.30 4.00
CA ALA A 96 -1.07 4.04 4.70
C ALA A 96 0.31 3.77 5.27
N GLU A 97 0.38 3.46 6.56
CA GLU A 97 1.61 3.15 7.24
C GLU A 97 1.62 1.71 7.70
N ALA A 98 2.77 1.10 7.59
CA ALA A 98 2.99 -0.28 7.95
C ALA A 98 4.29 -0.41 8.76
N PHE A 99 4.22 -1.27 9.77
CA PHE A 99 5.31 -1.48 10.72
C PHE A 99 5.57 -2.97 10.90
N PHE A 100 6.83 -3.34 10.90
CA PHE A 100 7.30 -4.62 11.40
C PHE A 100 7.83 -4.45 12.81
N LEU A 101 7.31 -5.25 13.72
CA LEU A 101 7.60 -5.17 15.15
C LEU A 101 8.24 -6.48 15.61
N CYS A 102 9.26 -6.38 16.44
CA CYS A 102 9.84 -7.51 17.16
C CYS A 102 9.18 -7.60 18.54
N PRO A 103 8.49 -8.70 18.87
CA PRO A 103 7.87 -8.86 20.18
C PRO A 103 8.88 -8.80 21.32
N PRO A 104 8.46 -8.44 22.56
CA PRO A 104 9.29 -8.55 23.74
C PRO A 104 9.84 -9.96 23.89
N GLY A 105 11.12 -10.09 24.19
CA GLY A 105 11.79 -11.41 24.28
C GLY A 105 12.04 -12.08 22.92
N LYS A 106 11.83 -11.39 21.82
CA LYS A 106 12.04 -11.85 20.43
C LYS A 106 11.13 -13.00 19.97
N LYS A 107 10.13 -13.37 20.75
CA LYS A 107 9.19 -14.42 20.37
C LYS A 107 7.89 -14.29 21.15
N LEU A 108 6.77 -14.46 20.45
CA LEU A 108 5.47 -14.67 21.09
C LEU A 108 5.29 -16.17 21.38
N ASP A 109 4.82 -16.50 22.57
CA ASP A 109 4.54 -17.87 22.97
C ASP A 109 3.29 -18.45 22.31
N TYR A 110 2.55 -17.62 21.59
CA TYR A 110 1.31 -17.98 20.93
C TYR A 110 1.24 -17.45 19.49
N THR A 111 0.34 -18.02 18.71
CA THR A 111 0.00 -17.54 17.37
C THR A 111 -1.37 -16.88 17.39
N PHE A 112 -1.61 -15.97 16.45
CA PHE A 112 -2.93 -15.42 16.18
C PHE A 112 -3.15 -15.39 14.65
N PRO A 113 -4.42 -15.49 14.22
CA PRO A 113 -4.75 -15.37 12.81
C PRO A 113 -4.49 -13.95 12.31
N VAL A 114 -4.68 -13.73 11.00
CA VAL A 114 -4.77 -12.38 10.49
C VAL A 114 -5.93 -11.66 11.18
N LEU A 115 -5.63 -10.54 11.82
CA LEU A 115 -6.60 -9.71 12.52
C LEU A 115 -6.96 -8.49 11.67
N LYS A 116 -8.25 -8.27 11.47
CA LYS A 116 -8.75 -7.08 10.79
C LYS A 116 -9.77 -6.40 11.68
N TYR A 117 -9.39 -5.25 12.22
CA TYR A 117 -10.23 -4.37 13.02
C TYR A 117 -10.44 -3.04 12.28
N PRO A 118 -11.43 -2.23 12.68
CA PRO A 118 -11.56 -0.87 12.16
C PRO A 118 -10.28 -0.03 12.36
N GLU A 119 -9.56 -0.25 13.46
CA GLU A 119 -8.39 0.52 13.87
C GLU A 119 -7.08 0.01 13.27
N PHE A 120 -6.99 -1.29 12.95
CA PHE A 120 -5.76 -1.88 12.44
C PHE A 120 -5.99 -3.16 11.63
N TYR A 121 -4.96 -3.52 10.89
CA TYR A 121 -4.76 -4.84 10.32
C TYR A 121 -3.43 -5.38 10.84
N ALA A 122 -3.43 -6.59 11.41
CA ALA A 122 -2.23 -7.20 11.95
C ALA A 122 -2.14 -8.69 11.62
N LEU A 123 -0.93 -9.17 11.47
CA LEU A 123 -0.63 -10.58 11.28
C LEU A 123 0.74 -10.95 11.87
N ARG A 124 0.93 -12.22 12.13
CA ARG A 124 2.26 -12.76 12.40
C ARG A 124 3.04 -12.98 11.11
N ALA A 125 4.25 -12.43 11.05
CA ALA A 125 5.18 -12.59 9.94
C ALA A 125 6.48 -13.23 10.46
N GLY A 126 6.49 -14.56 10.54
CA GLY A 126 7.55 -15.31 11.23
C GLY A 126 7.55 -15.03 12.73
N ASP A 127 8.70 -14.61 13.26
CA ASP A 127 8.83 -14.19 14.68
C ASP A 127 8.43 -12.75 14.93
N ASN A 128 8.15 -11.98 13.88
CA ASN A 128 7.73 -10.58 13.94
C ASN A 128 6.21 -10.44 13.83
N ILE A 129 5.74 -9.23 14.11
CA ILE A 129 4.37 -8.80 13.91
C ILE A 129 4.38 -7.74 12.83
N PHE A 130 3.50 -7.89 11.86
CA PHE A 130 3.18 -6.86 10.90
C PHE A 130 1.90 -6.18 11.35
N ILE A 131 1.89 -4.85 11.40
CA ILE A 131 0.70 -4.05 11.66
C ILE A 131 0.63 -2.88 10.70
N CYS A 132 -0.54 -2.57 10.20
CA CYS A 132 -0.75 -1.44 9.32
C CYS A 132 -2.15 -0.84 9.43
N LYS A 133 -2.28 0.39 8.97
CA LYS A 133 -3.55 1.09 8.79
C LYS A 133 -3.41 2.26 7.82
N SER A 134 -4.51 2.59 7.14
CA SER A 134 -4.65 3.84 6.40
C SER A 134 -5.20 4.94 7.32
N HIS A 135 -4.65 6.14 7.18
CA HIS A 135 -5.05 7.30 8.01
C HIS A 135 -6.49 7.77 7.77
N LEU A 136 -7.08 7.50 6.61
CA LEU A 136 -8.44 7.93 6.27
C LEU A 136 -9.50 7.54 7.32
N SER A 137 -9.30 6.41 7.98
CA SER A 137 -10.23 5.92 9.01
C SER A 137 -10.13 6.64 10.34
N MET A 138 -9.18 7.53 10.52
CA MET A 138 -8.90 8.19 11.79
C MET A 138 -9.49 9.59 11.87
N ASP A 139 -9.43 10.37 10.79
CA ASP A 139 -10.01 11.73 10.78
C ASP A 139 -10.17 12.23 9.34
N LEU A 140 -11.38 12.13 8.82
CA LEU A 140 -11.74 12.63 7.49
C LEU A 140 -11.61 14.17 7.36
N ASN A 141 -11.60 14.88 8.48
CA ASN A 141 -11.51 16.34 8.51
C ASN A 141 -10.07 16.84 8.69
N ASN A 142 -9.10 15.95 8.89
CA ASN A 142 -7.72 16.35 9.03
C ASN A 142 -7.12 16.66 7.65
N PRO A 143 -6.78 17.92 7.34
CA PRO A 143 -6.22 18.30 6.05
C PRO A 143 -4.87 17.67 5.75
N MET A 144 -4.16 17.14 6.75
CA MET A 144 -2.93 16.37 6.54
C MET A 144 -3.19 15.01 5.88
N HIS A 145 -4.42 14.50 5.98
CA HIS A 145 -4.82 13.23 5.39
C HIS A 145 -5.49 13.37 4.02
N ALA A 146 -6.06 14.54 3.76
CA ALA A 146 -6.73 14.86 2.51
C ALA A 146 -5.85 15.79 1.65
N GLY A 147 -5.14 15.26 0.69
CA GLY A 147 -4.65 16.07 -0.42
C GLY A 147 -3.21 16.60 -0.35
N GLN A 148 -2.39 16.22 0.61
CA GLN A 148 -0.95 16.54 0.57
C GLN A 148 -0.10 15.42 -0.08
N TRP A 149 -0.70 14.71 -1.02
CA TRP A 149 0.06 13.74 -1.78
C TRP A 149 0.95 14.45 -2.80
N ASP A 150 2.25 14.25 -2.65
CA ASP A 150 3.25 14.67 -3.61
C ASP A 150 3.95 13.40 -4.13
N PRO A 151 3.64 12.98 -5.36
CA PRO A 151 4.16 11.75 -5.92
C PRO A 151 5.70 11.74 -6.05
N ASP A 152 6.30 12.92 -6.13
CA ASP A 152 7.75 13.07 -6.28
C ASP A 152 8.48 13.06 -4.93
N LYS A 153 7.73 13.08 -3.81
CA LYS A 153 8.28 13.10 -2.44
C LYS A 153 8.00 11.86 -1.62
N LEU A 154 7.60 10.75 -2.25
CA LEU A 154 7.48 9.47 -1.54
C LEU A 154 8.86 9.03 -1.03
N PRO A 155 9.07 8.91 0.28
CA PRO A 155 10.31 8.35 0.78
C PRO A 155 10.39 6.88 0.37
N ALA A 156 11.57 6.45 -0.08
CA ALA A 156 11.80 5.06 -0.47
C ALA A 156 11.64 4.08 0.71
N THR A 157 11.93 4.54 1.93
CA THR A 157 11.77 3.80 3.19
C THR A 157 11.57 4.80 4.34
N GLY A 158 10.84 4.38 5.37
CA GLY A 158 10.54 5.25 6.51
C GLY A 158 9.45 6.28 6.19
N GLY A 159 9.53 7.45 6.80
CA GLY A 159 8.55 8.54 6.63
C GLY A 159 7.24 8.31 7.35
N THR A 160 7.18 7.30 8.21
CA THR A 160 6.06 7.01 9.10
C THR A 160 6.03 7.97 10.28
N ASP A 161 4.84 8.20 10.82
CA ASP A 161 4.65 9.09 11.97
C ASP A 161 4.82 8.33 13.29
N ASP A 162 5.66 8.84 14.19
CA ASP A 162 5.94 8.19 15.49
C ASP A 162 4.67 8.00 16.32
N TYR A 163 3.78 9.00 16.34
CA TYR A 163 2.53 8.90 17.09
C TYR A 163 1.61 7.79 16.54
N PHE A 164 1.74 7.44 15.27
CA PHE A 164 0.87 6.47 14.63
C PHE A 164 1.22 5.03 15.01
N ILE A 165 2.52 4.75 15.17
CA ILE A 165 2.95 3.44 15.69
C ILE A 165 2.46 3.24 17.13
N ASP A 166 2.58 4.27 17.99
CA ASP A 166 2.12 4.19 19.38
C ASP A 166 0.62 3.93 19.43
N PHE A 167 -0.17 4.68 18.64
CA PHE A 167 -1.60 4.43 18.53
C PHE A 167 -1.91 3.00 18.09
N LEU A 168 -1.24 2.47 17.06
CA LEU A 168 -1.49 1.11 16.57
C LEU A 168 -1.08 0.04 17.59
N LEU A 169 0.01 0.28 18.32
CA LEU A 169 0.45 -0.63 19.39
C LEU A 169 -0.57 -0.70 20.53
N ASP A 170 -1.10 0.43 20.97
CA ASP A 170 -2.15 0.48 22.01
C ASP A 170 -3.40 -0.28 21.55
N GLN A 171 -3.84 -0.08 20.29
CA GLN A 171 -5.00 -0.79 19.75
C GLN A 171 -4.76 -2.29 19.66
N LEU A 172 -3.57 -2.70 19.24
CA LEU A 172 -3.22 -4.11 19.13
C LEU A 172 -3.07 -4.76 20.50
N ASP A 173 -2.41 -4.10 21.47
CA ASP A 173 -2.19 -4.64 22.81
C ASP A 173 -3.52 -4.86 23.55
N ALA A 174 -4.50 -4.00 23.34
CA ALA A 174 -5.86 -4.20 23.88
C ALA A 174 -6.52 -5.50 23.37
N LYS A 175 -6.09 -6.03 22.22
CA LYS A 175 -6.61 -7.27 21.62
C LYS A 175 -5.67 -8.46 21.76
N VAL A 176 -4.37 -8.21 21.73
CA VAL A 176 -3.29 -9.20 21.83
C VAL A 176 -2.31 -8.73 22.92
N PRO A 177 -2.64 -8.95 24.20
CA PRO A 177 -1.86 -8.41 25.32
C PRO A 177 -0.38 -8.84 25.31
N GLY A 178 0.49 -7.92 25.73
CA GLY A 178 1.93 -8.16 25.83
C GLY A 178 2.73 -7.76 24.58
N ILE A 179 2.12 -6.99 23.69
CA ILE A 179 2.76 -6.52 22.44
C ILE A 179 3.27 -5.08 22.56
N VAL A 180 2.77 -4.31 23.52
CA VAL A 180 3.07 -2.87 23.66
C VAL A 180 4.57 -2.55 23.72
N ASP A 181 5.36 -3.42 24.31
CA ASP A 181 6.82 -3.27 24.41
C ASP A 181 7.59 -3.81 23.20
N SER A 182 6.91 -4.04 22.09
CA SER A 182 7.56 -4.52 20.85
C SER A 182 8.50 -3.45 20.27
N GLY A 183 9.68 -3.87 19.86
CA GLY A 183 10.64 -3.00 19.19
C GLY A 183 10.30 -2.84 17.71
N LEU A 184 10.50 -1.64 17.14
CA LEU A 184 10.39 -1.39 15.73
C LEU A 184 11.56 -2.03 14.97
N VAL A 185 11.27 -2.88 13.99
CA VAL A 185 12.26 -3.49 13.09
C VAL A 185 12.39 -2.67 11.80
N SER A 186 11.26 -2.35 11.19
CA SER A 186 11.19 -1.53 10.00
C SER A 186 9.80 -0.94 9.82
N SER A 187 9.73 0.14 9.08
CA SER A 187 8.47 0.76 8.71
C SER A 187 8.50 1.23 7.25
N TRP A 188 7.34 1.39 6.67
CA TRP A 188 7.20 2.04 5.37
C TRP A 188 5.87 2.74 5.24
N LEU A 189 5.89 3.73 4.40
CA LEU A 189 4.75 4.54 4.00
C LEU A 189 4.35 4.18 2.57
N SER A 190 3.07 4.10 2.32
CA SER A 190 2.51 3.97 0.98
C SER A 190 1.29 4.86 0.82
N TYR A 191 0.96 5.19 -0.41
CA TYR A 191 -0.31 5.81 -0.73
C TYR A 191 -1.24 4.81 -1.41
N ARG A 192 -2.52 4.90 -1.07
CA ARG A 192 -3.58 4.12 -1.68
C ARG A 192 -4.46 5.06 -2.48
N ALA A 193 -4.87 4.59 -3.65
CA ALA A 193 -5.94 5.24 -4.40
C ALA A 193 -7.28 4.72 -3.86
N GLU A 194 -8.09 5.61 -3.38
CA GLU A 194 -9.46 5.30 -2.95
C GLU A 194 -10.44 5.96 -3.94
N PRO A 195 -11.50 5.27 -4.37
CA PRO A 195 -12.47 5.78 -5.33
C PRO A 195 -13.41 6.82 -4.71
#